data_206798e2b7bbe5df64c1d4b7ab00bb5a
#
_entry.id   206798e2b7bbe5df64c1d4b7ab00bb5a
#
_cell.length_a   1.000
_cell.length_b   1.000
_cell.length_c   1.000
_cell.angle_alpha   90.00
_cell.angle_beta   90.00
_cell.angle_gamma   90.00
#
_symmetry.space_group_name_H-M   'P 1'
#
loop_
_entity.id
_entity.type
_entity.pdbx_description
1 polymer ?
#
loop_
_entity_poly.entity_id
_entity_poly.type
_entity_poly.pdbx_seq_one_letter_code
_entity_poly.pdbx_strand_id
1 'polypeptide(L)'
;MSIAEREHYLIAEYQGTLLYNEPLAEYTTWRVGGPAAKLYKPANIADLAVFLRSFPKKEPLLWLGLGSNSLIKDAGFAGTVILTQGCLKEINLLDTQTVSVDAGVSCASMARFCARNNLSGGEFWAGIPGTMGGALRMNAGCHGGETWQSVVELQTINRDGKIKTRQPSEYEVAYRYVSGPADEWFISATFKLPVGEKETSLQRIKDLLAHRASTQPTSEYNCGSVFRNPPGDFAARLIESCGLKGLSIGGAKVSEKHANFIINHHGEATAADIEALIHLVQTKVCEQTKVELVREVHIIGDY
;
A
#
# COMPACT_ATOMS: atom_id res chain seq x y z
N MET A 1 -42.14 -0.37 28.74
CA MET A 1 -40.90 0.11 28.09
C MET A 1 -41.14 -0.01 26.61
N SER A 2 -41.24 1.12 25.93
CA SER A 2 -41.50 1.21 24.47
C SER A 2 -40.26 0.82 23.69
N ILE A 3 -40.42 0.36 22.45
CA ILE A 3 -39.34 -0.02 21.55
C ILE A 3 -38.36 1.16 21.32
N ALA A 4 -38.81 2.41 21.48
CA ALA A 4 -37.97 3.61 21.37
C ALA A 4 -37.00 3.82 22.53
N GLU A 5 -37.19 3.17 23.68
CA GLU A 5 -36.28 3.30 24.85
C GLU A 5 -35.11 2.29 24.83
N ARG A 6 -35.05 1.36 23.85
CA ARG A 6 -33.97 0.39 23.70
C ARG A 6 -32.83 0.80 22.76
N GLU A 7 -32.98 1.89 22.01
CA GLU A 7 -31.98 2.39 21.05
C GLU A 7 -30.98 3.40 21.65
N HIS A 8 -31.05 3.71 22.95
CA HIS A 8 -30.07 4.54 23.64
C HIS A 8 -28.95 3.74 24.30
N TYR A 9 -28.58 2.59 23.76
CA TYR A 9 -27.28 2.00 24.05
C TYR A 9 -26.21 2.76 23.28
N LEU A 10 -25.55 3.70 24.00
CA LEU A 10 -24.23 4.28 23.75
C LEU A 10 -23.57 3.74 22.46
N ILE A 11 -23.94 4.30 21.32
CA ILE A 11 -23.09 4.30 20.15
C ILE A 11 -21.90 5.14 20.60
N ALA A 12 -20.77 4.50 20.92
CA ALA A 12 -19.55 5.23 21.19
C ALA A 12 -19.30 6.09 19.95
N GLU A 13 -19.45 7.41 20.08
CA GLU A 13 -19.32 8.34 18.99
C GLU A 13 -17.86 8.29 18.51
N TYR A 14 -17.61 7.65 17.37
CA TYR A 14 -16.35 7.77 16.68
C TYR A 14 -16.20 9.19 16.14
N GLN A 15 -14.97 9.70 16.14
CA GLN A 15 -14.63 11.09 15.76
C GLN A 15 -14.24 11.20 14.29
N GLY A 16 -13.96 10.08 13.64
CA GLY A 16 -13.59 10.01 12.22
C GLY A 16 -14.77 10.30 11.29
N THR A 17 -14.49 10.31 10.00
CA THR A 17 -15.47 10.58 8.96
C THR A 17 -15.89 9.29 8.28
N LEU A 18 -17.20 8.99 8.26
CA LEU A 18 -17.78 7.88 7.51
C LEU A 18 -18.50 8.43 6.26
N LEU A 19 -18.06 7.96 5.09
CA LEU A 19 -18.63 8.30 3.80
C LEU A 19 -19.33 7.07 3.21
N TYR A 20 -20.39 7.30 2.42
CA TYR A 20 -21.18 6.26 1.78
C TYR A 20 -21.09 6.39 0.26
N ASN A 21 -21.05 5.25 -0.44
CA ASN A 21 -20.92 5.19 -1.90
C ASN A 21 -19.76 6.02 -2.42
N GLU A 22 -18.62 5.98 -1.70
CA GLU A 22 -17.47 6.82 -1.96
C GLU A 22 -16.65 6.27 -3.13
N PRO A 23 -16.40 7.05 -4.21
CA PRO A 23 -15.60 6.63 -5.35
C PRO A 23 -14.15 6.33 -4.94
N LEU A 24 -13.69 5.09 -5.13
CA LEU A 24 -12.34 4.68 -4.72
C LEU A 24 -11.25 5.07 -5.72
N ALA A 25 -11.58 5.52 -6.91
CA ALA A 25 -10.61 6.02 -7.89
C ALA A 25 -9.70 7.12 -7.33
N GLU A 26 -10.22 8.00 -6.47
CA GLU A 26 -9.44 9.07 -5.84
C GLU A 26 -8.43 8.56 -4.79
N TYR A 27 -8.64 7.34 -4.30
CA TYR A 27 -7.82 6.70 -3.26
C TYR A 27 -6.89 5.61 -3.81
N THR A 28 -6.74 5.53 -5.13
CA THR A 28 -5.77 4.65 -5.81
C THR A 28 -4.81 5.46 -6.67
N THR A 29 -3.61 4.95 -6.87
CA THR A 29 -2.61 5.63 -7.71
C THR A 29 -2.85 5.42 -9.20
N TRP A 30 -3.60 4.41 -9.59
CA TRP A 30 -4.09 4.25 -10.97
C TRP A 30 -5.25 5.18 -11.32
N ARG A 31 -5.90 5.78 -10.31
CA ARG A 31 -7.08 6.63 -10.51
C ARG A 31 -8.24 5.92 -11.18
N VAL A 32 -8.42 4.63 -10.87
CA VAL A 32 -9.55 3.80 -11.29
C VAL A 32 -10.15 3.10 -10.09
N GLY A 33 -11.38 2.63 -10.22
CA GLY A 33 -12.10 1.85 -9.24
C GLY A 33 -13.48 2.42 -8.93
N GLY A 34 -14.45 1.52 -8.78
CA GLY A 34 -15.81 1.84 -8.38
C GLY A 34 -15.93 2.25 -6.91
N PRO A 35 -17.16 2.51 -6.42
CA PRO A 35 -17.38 3.02 -5.08
C PRO A 35 -17.20 1.94 -4.00
N ALA A 36 -16.78 2.37 -2.79
CA ALA A 36 -16.99 1.61 -1.58
C ALA A 36 -18.39 1.83 -1.05
N ALA A 37 -19.06 0.78 -0.54
CA ALA A 37 -20.33 0.96 0.16
C ALA A 37 -20.16 1.93 1.34
N LYS A 38 -19.04 1.81 2.05
CA LYS A 38 -18.61 2.73 3.13
C LYS A 38 -17.10 2.98 3.06
N LEU A 39 -16.68 4.20 3.34
CA LEU A 39 -15.27 4.56 3.58
C LEU A 39 -15.15 5.26 4.93
N TYR A 40 -14.35 4.71 5.82
CA TYR A 40 -14.07 5.31 7.11
C TYR A 40 -12.68 5.92 7.15
N LYS A 41 -12.60 7.21 7.52
CA LYS A 41 -11.39 7.99 7.73
C LYS A 41 -11.21 8.19 9.23
N PRO A 42 -10.42 7.37 9.94
CA PRO A 42 -10.24 7.52 11.38
C PRO A 42 -9.53 8.83 11.73
N ALA A 43 -9.94 9.46 12.82
CA ALA A 43 -9.26 10.65 13.33
C ALA A 43 -7.89 10.31 13.94
N ASN A 44 -7.78 9.13 14.58
CA ASN A 44 -6.56 8.58 15.18
C ASN A 44 -6.76 7.08 15.48
N ILE A 45 -5.74 6.44 16.07
CA ILE A 45 -5.79 5.01 16.42
C ILE A 45 -6.87 4.70 17.47
N ALA A 46 -7.06 5.57 18.46
CA ALA A 46 -8.07 5.35 19.51
C ALA A 46 -9.50 5.42 18.91
N ASP A 47 -9.75 6.36 18.03
CA ASP A 47 -11.00 6.49 17.29
C ASP A 47 -11.27 5.27 16.40
N LEU A 48 -10.26 4.80 15.68
CA LEU A 48 -10.34 3.58 14.88
C LEU A 48 -10.73 2.36 15.73
N ALA A 49 -10.18 2.25 16.95
CA ALA A 49 -10.51 1.18 17.86
C ALA A 49 -11.98 1.27 18.34
N VAL A 50 -12.49 2.48 18.56
CA VAL A 50 -13.91 2.71 18.88
C VAL A 50 -14.81 2.30 17.71
N PHE A 51 -14.49 2.73 16.49
CA PHE A 51 -15.23 2.36 15.29
C PHE A 51 -15.31 0.84 15.10
N LEU A 52 -14.18 0.14 15.20
CA LEU A 52 -14.11 -1.31 15.00
C LEU A 52 -14.86 -2.11 16.06
N ARG A 53 -14.99 -1.61 17.31
CA ARG A 53 -15.81 -2.28 18.34
C ARG A 53 -17.29 -2.34 17.98
N SER A 54 -17.79 -1.33 17.29
CA SER A 54 -19.18 -1.27 16.82
C SER A 54 -19.37 -1.87 15.43
N PHE A 55 -18.26 -2.27 14.76
CA PHE A 55 -18.28 -2.73 13.38
C PHE A 55 -18.91 -4.13 13.25
N PRO A 56 -19.82 -4.35 12.28
CA PRO A 56 -20.46 -5.65 12.08
C PRO A 56 -19.44 -6.73 11.68
N LYS A 57 -19.38 -7.82 12.44
CA LYS A 57 -18.35 -8.87 12.26
C LYS A 57 -18.35 -9.55 10.90
N LYS A 58 -19.50 -9.59 10.21
CA LYS A 58 -19.64 -10.25 8.90
C LYS A 58 -19.49 -9.30 7.71
N GLU A 59 -19.45 -7.99 7.97
CA GLU A 59 -19.29 -7.02 6.89
C GLU A 59 -17.87 -7.09 6.31
N PRO A 60 -17.70 -7.13 4.98
CA PRO A 60 -16.37 -7.09 4.36
C PRO A 60 -15.59 -5.85 4.77
N LEU A 61 -14.31 -6.03 5.08
CA LEU A 61 -13.42 -4.97 5.53
C LEU A 61 -12.16 -4.95 4.67
N LEU A 62 -11.86 -3.80 4.10
CA LEU A 62 -10.64 -3.53 3.34
C LEU A 62 -9.83 -2.44 4.02
N TRP A 63 -8.53 -2.65 4.18
CA TRP A 63 -7.59 -1.64 4.63
C TRP A 63 -6.85 -1.05 3.44
N LEU A 64 -6.90 0.27 3.32
CA LEU A 64 -6.32 0.99 2.21
C LEU A 64 -5.34 2.06 2.73
N GLY A 65 -4.10 2.00 2.25
CA GLY A 65 -3.13 3.07 2.40
C GLY A 65 -3.25 4.06 1.24
N LEU A 66 -2.17 4.22 0.48
CA LEU A 66 -2.14 5.07 -0.73
C LEU A 66 -2.85 4.42 -1.94
N GLY A 67 -3.25 3.14 -1.85
CA GLY A 67 -3.79 2.42 -3.00
C GLY A 67 -2.78 2.18 -4.12
N SER A 68 -1.49 2.16 -3.80
CA SER A 68 -0.39 2.04 -4.78
C SER A 68 -0.05 0.61 -5.16
N ASN A 69 -0.77 -0.36 -4.64
CA ASN A 69 -0.64 -1.78 -5.02
C ASN A 69 -2.02 -2.45 -5.13
N SER A 70 -3.05 -1.67 -5.46
CA SER A 70 -4.44 -2.14 -5.49
C SER A 70 -5.14 -1.70 -6.76
N LEU A 71 -5.75 -2.65 -7.46
CA LEU A 71 -6.70 -2.41 -8.53
C LEU A 71 -8.09 -2.68 -7.97
N ILE A 72 -8.85 -1.62 -7.73
CA ILE A 72 -10.26 -1.75 -7.32
C ILE A 72 -11.09 -1.90 -8.59
N LYS A 73 -11.93 -2.93 -8.66
CA LYS A 73 -12.80 -3.17 -9.82
C LYS A 73 -13.83 -2.05 -10.02
N ASP A 74 -14.34 -1.92 -11.24
CA ASP A 74 -15.33 -0.89 -11.58
C ASP A 74 -16.65 -1.06 -10.82
N ALA A 75 -17.01 -2.27 -10.42
CA ALA A 75 -18.15 -2.54 -9.53
C ALA A 75 -17.92 -2.04 -8.08
N GLY A 76 -16.68 -1.76 -7.70
CA GLY A 76 -16.31 -1.25 -6.39
C GLY A 76 -16.12 -2.33 -5.34
N PHE A 77 -16.41 -1.98 -4.08
CA PHE A 77 -16.26 -2.85 -2.92
C PHE A 77 -17.51 -2.79 -2.03
N ALA A 78 -18.24 -3.91 -1.96
CA ALA A 78 -19.50 -4.00 -1.20
C ALA A 78 -19.28 -4.18 0.32
N GLY A 79 -18.44 -3.33 0.91
CA GLY A 79 -18.09 -3.37 2.32
C GLY A 79 -17.54 -2.04 2.81
N THR A 80 -16.84 -2.06 3.94
CA THR A 80 -16.22 -0.87 4.51
C THR A 80 -14.72 -0.84 4.22
N VAL A 81 -14.26 0.28 3.68
CA VAL A 81 -12.84 0.59 3.50
C VAL A 81 -12.35 1.43 4.68
N ILE A 82 -11.30 1.01 5.36
CA ILE A 82 -10.56 1.83 6.33
C ILE A 82 -9.41 2.53 5.61
N LEU A 83 -9.47 3.85 5.52
CA LEU A 83 -8.40 4.64 4.93
C LEU A 83 -7.39 5.03 6.00
N THR A 84 -6.15 4.57 5.88
CA THR A 84 -5.08 4.92 6.82
C THR A 84 -4.28 6.13 6.38
N GLN A 85 -4.12 6.34 5.07
CA GLN A 85 -3.37 7.46 4.52
C GLN A 85 -3.95 8.81 4.96
N GLY A 86 -3.08 9.68 5.50
CA GLY A 86 -3.48 11.02 5.97
C GLY A 86 -4.28 11.02 7.27
N CYS A 87 -4.61 9.84 7.81
CA CYS A 87 -5.38 9.64 9.04
C CYS A 87 -4.47 9.20 10.20
N LEU A 88 -3.80 8.06 10.06
CA LEU A 88 -2.79 7.59 11.00
C LEU A 88 -1.44 8.16 10.57
N LYS A 89 -1.00 9.27 11.16
CA LYS A 89 0.08 10.11 10.59
C LYS A 89 1.20 10.51 11.56
N GLU A 90 1.20 9.96 12.77
CA GLU A 90 2.21 10.30 13.75
C GLU A 90 3.56 9.64 13.43
N ILE A 91 4.64 10.41 13.60
CA ILE A 91 6.03 9.94 13.55
C ILE A 91 6.75 10.54 14.75
N ASN A 92 7.36 9.69 15.58
CA ASN A 92 8.04 10.13 16.78
C ASN A 92 9.42 9.50 16.89
N LEU A 93 10.44 10.31 17.20
CA LEU A 93 11.75 9.82 17.60
C LEU A 93 11.66 9.41 19.07
N LEU A 94 11.89 8.14 19.37
CA LEU A 94 11.82 7.59 20.73
C LEU A 94 13.16 7.72 21.44
N ASP A 95 14.25 7.55 20.72
CA ASP A 95 15.63 7.77 21.15
C ASP A 95 16.51 8.10 19.93
N THR A 96 17.82 8.09 20.10
CA THR A 96 18.78 8.45 19.04
C THR A 96 18.81 7.53 17.83
N GLN A 97 18.19 6.35 17.89
CA GLN A 97 18.17 5.33 16.83
C GLN A 97 16.80 4.74 16.55
N THR A 98 15.80 5.05 17.37
CA THR A 98 14.50 4.38 17.35
C THR A 98 13.38 5.34 16.98
N VAL A 99 12.60 4.98 15.97
CA VAL A 99 11.48 5.77 15.45
C VAL A 99 10.19 4.96 15.52
N SER A 100 9.15 5.52 16.10
CA SER A 100 7.78 5.01 16.00
C SER A 100 7.05 5.75 14.88
N VAL A 101 6.29 5.01 14.06
CA VAL A 101 5.56 5.58 12.93
C VAL A 101 4.22 4.89 12.72
N ASP A 102 3.19 5.69 12.48
CA ASP A 102 1.85 5.21 12.15
C ASP A 102 1.76 4.63 10.73
N ALA A 103 0.83 3.68 10.55
CA ALA A 103 0.65 2.96 9.30
C ALA A 103 0.23 3.84 8.10
N GLY A 104 -0.39 4.99 8.35
CA GLY A 104 -0.83 5.92 7.29
C GLY A 104 0.23 6.93 6.84
N VAL A 105 1.38 6.98 7.49
CA VAL A 105 2.50 7.84 7.10
C VAL A 105 3.05 7.38 5.76
N SER A 106 3.32 8.33 4.85
CA SER A 106 3.94 7.98 3.57
C SER A 106 5.40 7.51 3.76
N CYS A 107 5.82 6.50 2.99
CA CYS A 107 7.20 6.02 3.01
C CYS A 107 8.20 7.16 2.75
N ALA A 108 7.89 8.08 1.83
CA ALA A 108 8.73 9.24 1.55
C ALA A 108 8.83 10.22 2.74
N SER A 109 7.76 10.37 3.54
CA SER A 109 7.79 11.19 4.76
C SER A 109 8.66 10.54 5.83
N MET A 110 8.54 9.23 6.01
CA MET A 110 9.38 8.44 6.93
C MET A 110 10.86 8.55 6.56
N ALA A 111 11.23 8.37 5.28
CA ALA A 111 12.60 8.52 4.82
C ALA A 111 13.20 9.89 5.13
N ARG A 112 12.45 10.97 4.84
CA ARG A 112 12.90 12.35 5.13
C ARG A 112 12.96 12.65 6.62
N PHE A 113 12.03 12.11 7.41
CA PHE A 113 12.05 12.25 8.87
C PHE A 113 13.32 11.61 9.45
N CYS A 114 13.65 10.37 9.07
CA CYS A 114 14.85 9.69 9.50
C CYS A 114 16.12 10.48 9.13
N ALA A 115 16.26 10.89 7.87
CA ALA A 115 17.39 11.66 7.41
C ALA A 115 17.58 12.97 8.19
N ARG A 116 16.48 13.71 8.47
CA ARG A 116 16.52 14.97 9.23
C ARG A 116 16.92 14.79 10.70
N ASN A 117 16.72 13.58 11.25
CA ASN A 117 17.09 13.21 12.62
C ASN A 117 18.39 12.42 12.70
N ASN A 118 19.27 12.55 11.70
CA ASN A 118 20.58 11.87 11.64
C ASN A 118 20.47 10.33 11.70
N LEU A 119 19.44 9.77 11.09
CA LEU A 119 19.27 8.33 10.94
C LEU A 119 19.49 7.93 9.47
N SER A 120 20.24 6.89 9.25
CA SER A 120 20.54 6.31 7.92
C SER A 120 19.89 4.94 7.75
N GLY A 121 19.95 4.39 6.52
CA GLY A 121 19.38 3.08 6.20
C GLY A 121 17.89 3.10 5.83
N GLY A 122 17.20 4.23 6.00
CA GLY A 122 15.79 4.42 5.62
C GLY A 122 15.59 5.18 4.30
N GLU A 123 16.65 5.56 3.59
CA GLU A 123 16.58 6.40 2.38
C GLU A 123 15.78 5.74 1.26
N PHE A 124 15.84 4.40 1.17
CA PHE A 124 15.13 3.62 0.16
C PHE A 124 13.60 3.81 0.22
N TRP A 125 13.02 4.06 1.41
CA TRP A 125 11.58 4.33 1.52
C TRP A 125 11.13 5.51 0.68
N ALA A 126 12.00 6.47 0.38
CA ALA A 126 11.67 7.59 -0.51
C ALA A 126 11.29 7.13 -1.92
N GLY A 127 11.82 5.99 -2.37
CA GLY A 127 11.51 5.37 -3.66
C GLY A 127 10.22 4.53 -3.67
N ILE A 128 9.56 4.33 -2.52
CA ILE A 128 8.36 3.50 -2.42
C ILE A 128 7.10 4.39 -2.43
N PRO A 129 6.26 4.32 -3.45
CA PRO A 129 4.98 5.04 -3.49
C PRO A 129 3.96 4.28 -2.62
N GLY A 130 3.88 4.60 -1.34
CA GLY A 130 3.00 3.91 -0.41
C GLY A 130 3.03 4.50 0.99
N THR A 131 2.28 3.88 1.90
CA THR A 131 2.31 4.16 3.33
C THR A 131 3.11 3.10 4.07
N MET A 132 3.54 3.40 5.29
CA MET A 132 4.31 2.48 6.12
C MET A 132 3.54 1.18 6.41
N GLY A 133 2.21 1.26 6.61
CA GLY A 133 1.36 0.06 6.75
C GLY A 133 1.37 -0.82 5.49
N GLY A 134 1.30 -0.21 4.31
CA GLY A 134 1.44 -0.94 3.04
C GLY A 134 2.84 -1.53 2.85
N ALA A 135 3.88 -0.79 3.23
CA ALA A 135 5.26 -1.26 3.18
C ALA A 135 5.51 -2.45 4.12
N LEU A 136 4.93 -2.42 5.32
CA LEU A 136 4.95 -3.55 6.25
C LEU A 136 4.22 -4.77 5.67
N ARG A 137 3.01 -4.59 5.12
CA ARG A 137 2.19 -5.70 4.58
C ARG A 137 2.85 -6.43 3.42
N MET A 138 3.66 -5.72 2.64
CA MET A 138 4.31 -6.23 1.43
C MET A 138 5.80 -6.54 1.61
N ASN A 139 6.39 -6.30 2.79
CA ASN A 139 7.84 -6.18 2.92
C ASN A 139 8.41 -5.36 1.76
N ALA A 140 7.84 -4.18 1.55
CA ALA A 140 8.20 -3.34 0.42
C ALA A 140 9.69 -2.93 0.52
N GLY A 141 10.36 -2.99 -0.60
CA GLY A 141 11.77 -2.64 -0.69
C GLY A 141 12.20 -2.24 -2.09
N CYS A 142 13.24 -1.46 -2.18
CA CYS A 142 13.92 -1.09 -3.41
C CYS A 142 15.37 -0.69 -3.12
N HIS A 143 16.20 -0.65 -4.16
CA HIS A 143 17.61 -0.23 -4.05
C HIS A 143 18.41 -0.97 -2.95
N GLY A 144 18.08 -2.24 -2.70
CA GLY A 144 18.78 -3.10 -1.73
C GLY A 144 18.29 -3.01 -0.28
N GLY A 145 17.32 -2.13 0.03
CA GLY A 145 16.66 -2.08 1.33
C GLY A 145 15.29 -2.74 1.33
N GLU A 146 14.91 -3.33 2.46
CA GLU A 146 13.59 -3.91 2.71
C GLU A 146 13.03 -3.42 4.04
N THR A 147 11.72 -3.21 4.11
CA THR A 147 11.07 -2.58 5.27
C THR A 147 11.29 -3.36 6.57
N TRP A 148 11.22 -4.69 6.54
CA TRP A 148 11.32 -5.50 7.74
C TRP A 148 12.72 -5.62 8.33
N GLN A 149 13.78 -5.24 7.61
CA GLN A 149 15.15 -5.30 8.10
C GLN A 149 15.42 -4.48 9.36
N SER A 150 14.62 -3.45 9.60
CA SER A 150 14.79 -2.52 10.73
C SER A 150 13.60 -2.49 11.71
N VAL A 151 12.58 -3.33 11.50
CA VAL A 151 11.42 -3.43 12.40
C VAL A 151 11.85 -4.09 13.71
N VAL A 152 11.51 -3.45 14.84
CA VAL A 152 11.78 -4.00 16.19
C VAL A 152 10.51 -4.30 16.98
N GLU A 153 9.40 -3.62 16.67
CA GLU A 153 8.10 -3.83 17.30
C GLU A 153 6.98 -3.36 16.37
N LEU A 154 5.81 -3.94 16.50
CA LEU A 154 4.62 -3.57 15.74
C LEU A 154 3.43 -3.40 16.67
N GLN A 155 2.54 -2.49 16.33
CA GLN A 155 1.19 -2.48 16.88
C GLN A 155 0.20 -2.88 15.80
N THR A 156 -0.67 -3.80 16.15
CA THR A 156 -1.76 -4.27 15.30
C THR A 156 -3.10 -4.00 15.98
N ILE A 157 -4.14 -3.95 15.18
CA ILE A 157 -5.51 -3.89 15.65
C ILE A 157 -6.31 -5.01 14.98
N ASN A 158 -7.18 -5.65 15.73
CA ASN A 158 -8.06 -6.68 15.18
C ASN A 158 -9.47 -6.12 14.90
N ARG A 159 -10.33 -6.96 14.34
CA ARG A 159 -11.71 -6.61 13.99
C ARG A 159 -12.58 -6.19 15.21
N ASP A 160 -12.20 -6.56 16.42
CA ASP A 160 -12.88 -6.15 17.66
C ASP A 160 -12.34 -4.82 18.22
N GLY A 161 -11.44 -4.13 17.50
CA GLY A 161 -10.80 -2.90 17.96
C GLY A 161 -9.81 -3.12 19.09
N LYS A 162 -9.31 -4.35 19.28
CA LYS A 162 -8.28 -4.65 20.29
C LYS A 162 -6.91 -4.43 19.69
N ILE A 163 -6.13 -3.56 20.31
CA ILE A 163 -4.74 -3.28 19.96
C ILE A 163 -3.84 -4.31 20.65
N LYS A 164 -2.84 -4.79 19.90
CA LYS A 164 -1.84 -5.72 20.39
C LYS A 164 -0.45 -5.27 19.97
N THR A 165 0.50 -5.43 20.88
CA THR A 165 1.93 -5.33 20.55
C THR A 165 2.41 -6.66 20.02
N ARG A 166 3.15 -6.65 18.92
CA ARG A 166 3.67 -7.81 18.22
C ARG A 166 5.18 -7.70 18.02
N GLN A 167 5.84 -8.86 18.04
CA GLN A 167 7.27 -8.96 17.77
C GLN A 167 7.49 -9.42 16.32
N PRO A 168 8.59 -8.99 15.66
CA PRO A 168 8.90 -9.45 14.30
C PRO A 168 8.97 -10.97 14.16
N SER A 169 9.37 -11.69 15.22
CA SER A 169 9.44 -13.15 15.25
C SER A 169 8.08 -13.87 15.15
N GLU A 170 6.97 -13.14 15.30
CA GLU A 170 5.62 -13.68 15.12
C GLU A 170 5.18 -13.69 13.64
N TYR A 171 6.06 -13.24 12.73
CA TYR A 171 5.78 -13.12 11.30
C TYR A 171 6.78 -13.90 10.46
N GLU A 172 6.27 -14.53 9.41
CA GLU A 172 7.07 -15.04 8.31
C GLU A 172 7.24 -13.93 7.26
N VAL A 173 8.49 -13.58 6.96
CA VAL A 173 8.82 -12.46 6.07
C VAL A 173 9.72 -12.95 4.94
N ALA A 174 9.31 -12.67 3.70
CA ALA A 174 10.07 -12.97 2.50
C ALA A 174 9.91 -11.86 1.44
N TYR A 175 10.51 -12.03 0.28
CA TYR A 175 10.38 -11.08 -0.83
C TYR A 175 8.91 -10.89 -1.22
N ARG A 176 8.38 -9.68 -1.03
CA ARG A 176 6.97 -9.32 -1.30
C ARG A 176 5.95 -10.21 -0.58
N TYR A 177 6.32 -10.70 0.58
CA TYR A 177 5.47 -11.59 1.36
C TYR A 177 5.64 -11.35 2.85
N VAL A 178 4.49 -11.22 3.53
CA VAL A 178 4.43 -11.18 5.00
C VAL A 178 3.20 -11.97 5.43
N SER A 179 3.39 -12.94 6.31
CA SER A 179 2.34 -13.71 6.96
C SER A 179 2.50 -13.65 8.47
N GLY A 180 1.41 -13.59 9.20
CA GLY A 180 1.40 -13.46 10.66
C GLY A 180 0.00 -13.70 11.23
N PRO A 181 -0.30 -13.20 12.43
CA PRO A 181 -1.60 -13.39 13.08
C PRO A 181 -2.76 -12.99 12.17
N ALA A 182 -3.76 -13.88 12.08
CA ALA A 182 -4.95 -13.68 11.26
C ALA A 182 -5.83 -12.54 11.82
N ASP A 183 -6.56 -11.88 10.93
CA ASP A 183 -7.52 -10.81 11.25
C ASP A 183 -6.92 -9.67 12.07
N GLU A 184 -5.65 -9.34 11.82
CA GLU A 184 -4.96 -8.19 12.39
C GLU A 184 -4.34 -7.31 11.31
N TRP A 185 -4.38 -6.01 11.53
CA TRP A 185 -3.84 -5.00 10.61
C TRP A 185 -2.83 -4.12 11.34
N PHE A 186 -1.77 -3.74 10.66
CA PHE A 186 -0.76 -2.83 11.19
C PHE A 186 -1.34 -1.43 11.37
N ILE A 187 -1.18 -0.86 12.56
CA ILE A 187 -1.58 0.52 12.87
C ILE A 187 -0.38 1.41 13.14
N SER A 188 0.70 0.86 13.69
CA SER A 188 2.00 1.52 13.82
C SER A 188 3.14 0.49 13.89
N ALA A 189 4.36 0.95 13.72
CA ALA A 189 5.57 0.15 13.92
C ALA A 189 6.71 0.99 14.48
N THR A 190 7.62 0.31 15.17
CA THR A 190 8.87 0.87 15.68
C THR A 190 10.04 0.31 14.88
N PHE A 191 10.89 1.20 14.41
CA PHE A 191 12.07 0.89 13.60
C PHE A 191 13.33 1.30 14.35
N LYS A 192 14.36 0.46 14.28
CA LYS A 192 15.70 0.81 14.76
C LYS A 192 16.65 0.99 13.58
N LEU A 193 17.25 2.17 13.51
CA LEU A 193 18.07 2.59 12.38
C LEU A 193 19.46 3.03 12.86
N PRO A 194 20.51 2.83 12.05
CA PRO A 194 21.84 3.34 12.37
C PRO A 194 21.86 4.87 12.44
N VAL A 195 22.72 5.41 13.30
CA VAL A 195 23.09 6.84 13.24
C VAL A 195 23.81 7.12 11.93
N GLY A 196 23.49 8.23 11.29
CA GLY A 196 24.09 8.66 10.04
C GLY A 196 24.21 10.17 9.98
N GLU A 197 24.56 10.70 8.82
CA GLU A 197 24.68 12.13 8.58
C GLU A 197 23.49 12.62 7.73
N LYS A 198 22.85 13.67 8.21
CA LYS A 198 21.66 14.27 7.57
C LYS A 198 21.90 14.63 6.10
N GLU A 199 22.98 15.35 5.83
CA GLU A 199 23.30 15.84 4.49
C GLU A 199 23.53 14.66 3.52
N THR A 200 24.25 13.64 3.95
CA THR A 200 24.51 12.42 3.19
C THR A 200 23.21 11.66 2.89
N SER A 201 22.37 11.46 3.90
CA SER A 201 21.08 10.77 3.73
C SER A 201 20.12 11.57 2.84
N LEU A 202 20.04 12.88 2.98
CA LEU A 202 19.21 13.73 2.12
C LEU A 202 19.70 13.74 0.67
N GLN A 203 21.03 13.74 0.45
CA GLN A 203 21.58 13.65 -0.90
C GLN A 203 21.24 12.27 -1.52
N ARG A 204 21.42 11.19 -0.77
CA ARG A 204 21.05 9.85 -1.24
C ARG A 204 19.55 9.74 -1.62
N ILE A 205 18.66 10.33 -0.84
CA ILE A 205 17.22 10.41 -1.19
C ILE A 205 17.02 11.12 -2.54
N LYS A 206 17.70 12.23 -2.79
CA LYS A 206 17.61 12.96 -4.07
C LYS A 206 18.08 12.08 -5.24
N ASP A 207 19.20 11.39 -5.08
CA ASP A 207 19.77 10.53 -6.11
C ASP A 207 18.84 9.36 -6.43
N LEU A 208 18.25 8.71 -5.42
CA LEU A 208 17.26 7.64 -5.57
C LEU A 208 16.01 8.12 -6.31
N LEU A 209 15.50 9.30 -5.96
CA LEU A 209 14.34 9.88 -6.64
C LEU A 209 14.64 10.30 -8.08
N ALA A 210 15.82 10.83 -8.36
CA ALA A 210 16.27 11.16 -9.71
C ALA A 210 16.40 9.89 -10.58
N HIS A 211 17.02 8.85 -10.05
CA HIS A 211 17.12 7.55 -10.71
C HIS A 211 15.71 6.97 -10.99
N ARG A 212 14.82 6.99 -10.02
CA ARG A 212 13.44 6.54 -10.20
C ARG A 212 12.73 7.34 -11.30
N ALA A 213 12.85 8.66 -11.28
CA ALA A 213 12.25 9.52 -12.30
C ALA A 213 12.81 9.27 -13.69
N SER A 214 14.10 8.88 -13.84
CA SER A 214 14.71 8.55 -15.13
C SER A 214 14.27 7.19 -15.69
N THR A 215 13.93 6.21 -14.81
CA THR A 215 13.69 4.81 -15.20
C THR A 215 12.21 4.39 -15.15
N GLN A 216 11.35 5.10 -14.42
CA GLN A 216 9.95 4.73 -14.20
C GLN A 216 8.98 5.84 -14.64
N PRO A 217 7.73 5.50 -15.01
CA PRO A 217 6.72 6.47 -15.46
C PRO A 217 6.09 7.21 -14.29
N THR A 218 6.88 7.95 -13.51
CA THR A 218 6.45 8.61 -12.26
C THR A 218 5.48 9.77 -12.46
N SER A 219 5.35 10.28 -13.70
CA SER A 219 4.40 11.34 -14.07
C SER A 219 3.04 10.82 -14.53
N GLU A 220 2.88 9.50 -14.64
CA GLU A 220 1.65 8.87 -15.12
C GLU A 220 0.98 8.08 -14.00
N TYR A 221 -0.34 7.93 -14.07
CA TYR A 221 -1.10 7.13 -13.10
C TYR A 221 -0.73 5.65 -13.24
N ASN A 222 -0.14 5.09 -12.20
CA ASN A 222 0.32 3.70 -12.17
C ASN A 222 0.35 3.16 -10.74
N CYS A 223 0.54 1.87 -10.59
CA CYS A 223 0.57 1.17 -9.29
C CYS A 223 1.95 0.53 -9.01
N GLY A 224 3.03 1.08 -9.57
CA GLY A 224 4.35 0.48 -9.50
C GLY A 224 4.48 -0.74 -10.40
N SER A 225 5.33 -1.68 -9.99
CA SER A 225 5.51 -2.96 -10.68
C SER A 225 4.26 -3.83 -10.59
N VAL A 226 3.77 -4.28 -11.73
CA VAL A 226 2.56 -5.11 -11.81
C VAL A 226 2.84 -6.57 -11.44
N PHE A 227 4.03 -7.07 -11.79
CA PHE A 227 4.45 -8.45 -11.56
C PHE A 227 5.70 -8.53 -10.69
N ARG A 228 5.79 -9.60 -9.90
CA ARG A 228 6.99 -9.97 -9.16
C ARG A 228 8.08 -10.42 -10.13
N ASN A 229 9.33 -10.18 -9.77
CA ASN A 229 10.44 -10.78 -10.52
C ASN A 229 10.47 -12.29 -10.29
N PRO A 230 10.50 -13.11 -11.35
CA PRO A 230 10.66 -14.55 -11.21
C PRO A 230 12.10 -14.90 -10.75
N PRO A 231 12.32 -16.11 -10.19
CA PRO A 231 13.64 -16.53 -9.78
C PRO A 231 14.66 -16.43 -10.93
N GLY A 232 15.75 -15.73 -10.70
CA GLY A 232 16.86 -15.59 -11.66
C GLY A 232 16.62 -14.66 -12.84
N ASP A 233 15.47 -13.93 -12.88
CA ASP A 233 15.15 -13.03 -13.99
C ASP A 233 14.34 -11.80 -13.52
N PHE A 234 14.06 -10.89 -14.46
CA PHE A 234 13.28 -9.68 -14.21
C PHE A 234 12.00 -9.68 -15.06
N ALA A 235 10.85 -9.46 -14.43
CA ALA A 235 9.56 -9.36 -15.15
C ALA A 235 9.61 -8.30 -16.26
N ALA A 236 10.22 -7.14 -16.01
CA ALA A 236 10.37 -6.09 -17.00
C ALA A 236 11.14 -6.56 -18.24
N ARG A 237 12.23 -7.31 -18.06
CA ARG A 237 13.03 -7.85 -19.16
C ARG A 237 12.22 -8.84 -20.03
N LEU A 238 11.49 -9.74 -19.37
CA LEU A 238 10.63 -10.72 -20.04
C LEU A 238 9.53 -10.03 -20.85
N ILE A 239 8.82 -9.06 -20.28
CA ILE A 239 7.76 -8.30 -20.95
C ILE A 239 8.34 -7.54 -22.17
N GLU A 240 9.49 -6.90 -22.00
CA GLU A 240 10.16 -6.16 -23.06
C GLU A 240 10.65 -7.08 -24.17
N SER A 241 11.24 -8.25 -23.84
CA SER A 241 11.69 -9.22 -24.84
C SER A 241 10.54 -9.82 -25.69
N CYS A 242 9.32 -9.81 -25.13
CA CYS A 242 8.11 -10.20 -25.85
C CYS A 242 7.53 -9.07 -26.73
N GLY A 243 8.16 -7.89 -26.77
CA GLY A 243 7.71 -6.75 -27.59
C GLY A 243 6.41 -6.11 -27.07
N LEU A 244 6.14 -6.16 -25.77
CA LEU A 244 4.85 -5.74 -25.21
C LEU A 244 4.82 -4.29 -24.72
N LYS A 245 5.93 -3.54 -24.77
CA LYS A 245 5.91 -2.09 -24.50
C LYS A 245 4.94 -1.39 -25.45
N GLY A 246 4.14 -0.49 -24.91
CA GLY A 246 3.13 0.25 -25.70
C GLY A 246 1.85 -0.52 -26.00
N LEU A 247 1.76 -1.83 -25.67
CA LEU A 247 0.52 -2.59 -25.82
C LEU A 247 -0.59 -1.95 -24.98
N SER A 248 -1.78 -1.78 -25.57
CA SER A 248 -2.89 -1.09 -24.94
C SER A 248 -4.18 -1.88 -25.02
N ILE A 249 -5.04 -1.71 -24.02
CA ILE A 249 -6.46 -2.10 -24.01
C ILE A 249 -7.24 -0.93 -23.43
N GLY A 250 -8.20 -0.37 -24.18
CA GLY A 250 -8.88 0.86 -23.79
C GLY A 250 -7.87 1.96 -23.44
N GLY A 251 -8.05 2.58 -22.26
CA GLY A 251 -7.13 3.58 -21.73
C GLY A 251 -5.90 3.00 -20.98
N ALA A 252 -5.81 1.68 -20.79
CA ALA A 252 -4.67 1.04 -20.14
C ALA A 252 -3.54 0.78 -21.14
N LYS A 253 -2.29 1.06 -20.75
CA LYS A 253 -1.10 0.90 -21.60
C LYS A 253 0.08 0.35 -20.83
N VAL A 254 0.82 -0.61 -21.41
CA VAL A 254 2.15 -1.00 -20.93
C VAL A 254 3.10 0.16 -21.18
N SER A 255 3.76 0.64 -20.13
CA SER A 255 4.63 1.81 -20.22
C SER A 255 5.80 1.58 -21.18
N GLU A 256 6.04 2.55 -22.06
CA GLU A 256 7.22 2.60 -22.94
C GLU A 256 8.53 2.74 -22.14
N LYS A 257 8.45 3.36 -20.96
CA LYS A 257 9.60 3.65 -20.11
C LYS A 257 10.04 2.46 -19.28
N HIS A 258 9.08 1.70 -18.75
CA HIS A 258 9.35 0.53 -17.90
C HIS A 258 8.31 -0.56 -18.15
N ALA A 259 8.70 -1.66 -18.76
CA ALA A 259 7.79 -2.70 -19.25
C ALA A 259 6.93 -3.37 -18.16
N ASN A 260 7.39 -3.42 -16.89
CA ASN A 260 6.62 -3.98 -15.77
C ASN A 260 5.66 -2.95 -15.13
N PHE A 261 5.34 -1.86 -15.84
CA PHE A 261 4.37 -0.85 -15.39
C PHE A 261 3.22 -0.76 -16.39
N ILE A 262 2.01 -0.84 -15.89
CA ILE A 262 0.80 -0.50 -16.66
C ILE A 262 0.34 0.88 -16.17
N ILE A 263 0.11 1.77 -17.10
CA ILE A 263 -0.33 3.15 -16.85
C ILE A 263 -1.80 3.32 -17.25
N ASN A 264 -2.53 4.13 -16.51
CA ASN A 264 -3.79 4.69 -16.94
C ASN A 264 -3.47 5.92 -17.81
N HIS A 265 -3.42 5.71 -19.11
CA HIS A 265 -3.00 6.72 -20.06
C HIS A 265 -4.03 7.84 -20.17
N HIS A 266 -3.60 9.06 -19.93
CA HIS A 266 -4.45 10.25 -19.87
C HIS A 266 -5.63 10.19 -18.87
N GLY A 267 -5.68 9.19 -17.96
CA GLY A 267 -6.80 9.00 -17.04
C GLY A 267 -8.05 8.39 -17.69
N GLU A 268 -7.91 7.74 -18.84
CA GLU A 268 -9.05 7.22 -19.63
C GLU A 268 -9.31 5.73 -19.43
N ALA A 269 -8.45 5.03 -18.67
CA ALA A 269 -8.64 3.59 -18.40
C ALA A 269 -9.77 3.34 -17.40
N THR A 270 -10.47 2.23 -17.60
CA THR A 270 -11.28 1.57 -16.59
C THR A 270 -10.44 0.54 -15.81
N ALA A 271 -10.94 0.07 -14.66
CA ALA A 271 -10.27 -1.03 -13.95
C ALA A 271 -10.31 -2.32 -14.78
N ALA A 272 -11.36 -2.55 -15.54
CA ALA A 272 -11.49 -3.67 -16.46
C ALA A 272 -10.43 -3.64 -17.57
N ASP A 273 -10.11 -2.48 -18.14
CA ASP A 273 -9.03 -2.33 -19.15
C ASP A 273 -7.67 -2.75 -18.56
N ILE A 274 -7.37 -2.28 -17.33
CA ILE A 274 -6.11 -2.59 -16.64
C ILE A 274 -6.06 -4.09 -16.33
N GLU A 275 -7.12 -4.68 -15.80
CA GLU A 275 -7.20 -6.10 -15.48
C GLU A 275 -7.03 -6.95 -16.75
N ALA A 276 -7.71 -6.62 -17.83
CA ALA A 276 -7.59 -7.29 -19.12
C ALA A 276 -6.15 -7.20 -19.69
N LEU A 277 -5.51 -6.03 -19.57
CA LEU A 277 -4.13 -5.87 -20.02
C LEU A 277 -3.15 -6.66 -19.16
N ILE A 278 -3.35 -6.74 -17.84
CA ILE A 278 -2.56 -7.60 -16.93
C ILE A 278 -2.62 -9.07 -17.42
N HIS A 279 -3.82 -9.59 -17.66
CA HIS A 279 -4.01 -10.96 -18.14
C HIS A 279 -3.39 -11.20 -19.51
N LEU A 280 -3.53 -10.25 -20.45
CA LEU A 280 -2.95 -10.36 -21.77
C LEU A 280 -1.42 -10.43 -21.71
N VAL A 281 -0.78 -9.59 -20.89
CA VAL A 281 0.67 -9.60 -20.67
C VAL A 281 1.12 -10.94 -20.08
N GLN A 282 0.42 -11.45 -19.05
CA GLN A 282 0.73 -12.78 -18.47
C GLN A 282 0.68 -13.88 -19.51
N THR A 283 -0.40 -13.93 -20.29
CA THR A 283 -0.60 -14.95 -21.34
C THR A 283 0.53 -14.87 -22.38
N LYS A 284 0.80 -13.69 -22.94
CA LYS A 284 1.82 -13.52 -23.98
C LYS A 284 3.23 -13.85 -23.50
N VAL A 285 3.60 -13.47 -22.28
CA VAL A 285 4.91 -13.81 -21.72
C VAL A 285 5.01 -15.33 -21.49
N CYS A 286 3.97 -15.97 -20.93
CA CYS A 286 3.95 -17.41 -20.71
C CYS A 286 4.04 -18.18 -22.04
N GLU A 287 3.32 -17.76 -23.08
CA GLU A 287 3.36 -18.41 -24.42
C GLU A 287 4.76 -18.36 -25.04
N GLN A 288 5.44 -17.20 -24.95
CA GLN A 288 6.72 -16.97 -25.63
C GLN A 288 7.93 -17.46 -24.83
N THR A 289 7.90 -17.32 -23.49
CA THR A 289 9.06 -17.59 -22.62
C THR A 289 8.92 -18.82 -21.74
N LYS A 290 7.71 -19.39 -21.64
CA LYS A 290 7.34 -20.47 -20.70
C LYS A 290 7.45 -20.06 -19.23
N VAL A 291 7.60 -18.77 -18.93
CA VAL A 291 7.62 -18.22 -17.56
C VAL A 291 6.23 -17.66 -17.22
N GLU A 292 5.64 -18.16 -16.16
CA GLU A 292 4.39 -17.62 -15.61
C GLU A 292 4.71 -16.44 -14.68
N LEU A 293 4.29 -15.23 -15.07
CA LEU A 293 4.44 -14.04 -14.25
C LEU A 293 3.42 -14.05 -13.10
N VAL A 294 3.89 -13.88 -11.87
CA VAL A 294 3.05 -13.75 -10.68
C VAL A 294 2.73 -12.29 -10.43
N ARG A 295 1.45 -11.96 -10.29
CA ARG A 295 1.04 -10.59 -9.97
C ARG A 295 1.56 -10.14 -8.62
N GLU A 296 2.07 -8.91 -8.54
CA GLU A 296 2.38 -8.20 -7.29
C GLU A 296 1.16 -7.40 -6.83
N VAL A 297 0.44 -6.79 -7.77
CA VAL A 297 -0.77 -6.00 -7.49
C VAL A 297 -1.95 -6.87 -7.06
N HIS A 298 -2.75 -6.35 -6.14
CA HIS A 298 -3.98 -6.99 -5.67
C HIS A 298 -5.18 -6.44 -6.43
N ILE A 299 -5.97 -7.34 -7.03
CA ILE A 299 -7.27 -7.00 -7.64
C ILE A 299 -8.34 -7.21 -6.56
N ILE A 300 -9.14 -6.19 -6.32
CA ILE A 300 -10.07 -6.09 -5.19
C ILE A 300 -11.45 -5.67 -5.71
N GLY A 301 -12.51 -6.26 -5.16
CA GLY A 301 -13.90 -5.96 -5.48
C GLY A 301 -14.66 -7.16 -5.99
N ASP A 302 -15.99 -6.97 -6.12
CA ASP A 302 -16.90 -8.00 -6.56
C ASP A 302 -16.97 -8.07 -8.10
N TYR A 303 -17.46 -9.20 -8.63
CA TYR A 303 -17.71 -9.41 -10.06
C TYR A 303 -19.10 -8.95 -10.44
#